data_15f4053392c2f00425a2cb7a744614e7
#
_entry.id   15f4053392c2f00425a2cb7a744614e7
#
_cell.length_a   1.000
_cell.length_b   1.000
_cell.length_c   1.000
_cell.angle_alpha   90.00
_cell.angle_beta   90.00
_cell.angle_gamma   90.00
#
_symmetry.space_group_name_H-M   'P 1'
#
loop_
_entity.id
_entity.type
_entity.pdbx_description
1 polymer ?
#
loop_
_entity_poly.entity_id
_entity_poly.type
_entity_poly.pdbx_seq_one_letter_code
_entity_poly.pdbx_strand_id
1 'polypeptide(L)'
;CIRDRPWSQTAKLLKSVEYVAAINGGDGFSDIYGTDTFHSRLLETWIALKMNIPVIQLPQTLGPFQLQRNYDEARYILSHSKTVYVRDDKFTPELKKMGIKNELTKDLSAYMQPEPWNIDIKPNSVGINVSGLAYSNGFRTLAGQFDAYPELIDRLICHFRDKGHTIYLIPHSYNYEIPEPNNDDMVACKAAYDKLKDKSNVIFVDKDLISPQVKYVISKMSFFIGTRMHANFASIYSGVPLFGLAYSYKFEGAFNANGLDGKNQTAMIIGIKEKDINGIIEKVEKTYQKYSFGNL
;
A
#
# COMPACT_ATOMS: atom_id res chain seq x y z
N CYS A 1 0.98 23.57 35.59
CA CYS A 1 2.26 23.85 34.98
C CYS A 1 2.48 23.00 33.72
N ILE A 2 2.65 23.66 32.56
CA ILE A 2 2.77 23.07 31.23
C ILE A 2 4.24 22.67 30.92
N ARG A 3 5.19 23.01 31.81
CA ARG A 3 6.64 22.91 31.54
C ARG A 3 7.24 21.52 31.49
N ASP A 4 6.61 20.50 32.07
CA ASP A 4 7.22 19.17 32.24
C ASP A 4 6.38 18.05 31.58
N ARG A 5 5.52 18.39 30.63
CA ARG A 5 4.74 17.42 29.87
C ARG A 5 5.42 17.12 28.51
N PRO A 6 5.17 15.96 27.87
CA PRO A 6 5.68 15.61 26.53
C PRO A 6 5.54 16.74 25.49
N TRP A 7 4.49 17.54 25.61
CA TRP A 7 4.23 18.77 24.85
C TRP A 7 5.38 19.77 24.84
N SER A 8 6.13 19.90 25.93
CA SER A 8 7.25 20.85 26.01
C SER A 8 8.40 20.41 25.11
N GLN A 9 8.59 19.12 24.92
CA GLN A 9 9.65 18.59 24.02
C GLN A 9 9.24 18.75 22.55
N THR A 10 8.00 18.38 22.19
CA THR A 10 7.47 18.60 20.83
C THR A 10 7.47 20.09 20.46
N ALA A 11 7.02 20.96 21.35
CA ALA A 11 7.03 22.40 21.11
C ALA A 11 8.45 22.98 20.98
N LYS A 12 9.43 22.45 21.75
CA LYS A 12 10.83 22.84 21.61
C LYS A 12 11.41 22.37 20.27
N LEU A 13 11.13 21.15 19.87
CA LEU A 13 11.54 20.61 18.58
C LEU A 13 10.93 21.42 17.44
N LEU A 14 9.62 21.69 17.48
CA LEU A 14 8.95 22.46 16.45
C LEU A 14 9.52 23.88 16.31
N LYS A 15 9.97 24.51 17.40
CA LYS A 15 10.64 25.82 17.33
C LYS A 15 11.99 25.81 16.63
N SER A 16 12.61 24.66 16.46
CA SER A 16 13.92 24.50 15.84
C SER A 16 13.86 24.16 14.35
N VAL A 17 12.65 23.98 13.78
CA VAL A 17 12.48 23.60 12.37
C VAL A 17 11.95 24.77 11.54
N GLU A 18 12.31 24.83 10.27
CA GLU A 18 11.84 25.85 9.33
C GLU A 18 10.45 25.55 8.79
N TYR A 19 10.07 24.27 8.70
CA TYR A 19 8.75 23.80 8.27
C TYR A 19 8.48 22.39 8.77
N VAL A 20 7.23 22.00 8.73
CA VAL A 20 6.76 20.63 9.02
C VAL A 20 6.24 19.98 7.74
N ALA A 21 6.83 18.86 7.35
CA ALA A 21 6.34 18.00 6.29
C ALA A 21 5.44 16.92 6.89
N ALA A 22 4.13 17.05 6.72
CA ALA A 22 3.14 16.19 7.36
C ALA A 22 2.67 15.06 6.45
N ILE A 23 2.73 13.82 6.95
CA ILE A 23 2.17 12.63 6.33
C ILE A 23 1.51 11.74 7.38
N ASN A 24 0.31 11.23 7.07
CA ASN A 24 -0.52 10.47 8.01
C ASN A 24 -0.73 9.02 7.52
N GLY A 25 0.35 8.36 7.10
CA GLY A 25 0.32 6.93 6.72
C GLY A 25 -0.54 6.63 5.49
N GLY A 26 -0.52 7.53 4.51
CA GLY A 26 -1.16 7.31 3.21
C GLY A 26 -2.66 7.66 3.14
N ASP A 27 -3.50 7.21 4.05
CA ASP A 27 -4.93 7.55 4.13
C ASP A 27 -5.39 7.91 5.56
N GLY A 28 -4.44 8.14 6.42
CA GLY A 28 -4.72 8.48 7.82
C GLY A 28 -5.20 9.90 8.04
N PHE A 29 -5.12 10.79 7.04
CA PHE A 29 -5.77 12.10 7.07
C PHE A 29 -7.26 11.95 6.71
N SER A 30 -7.96 11.14 7.49
CA SER A 30 -9.39 10.84 7.36
C SER A 30 -9.93 10.33 8.69
N ASP A 31 -11.24 10.38 8.90
CA ASP A 31 -11.88 9.89 10.12
C ASP A 31 -12.44 8.45 10.01
N ILE A 32 -12.05 7.72 8.95
CA ILE A 32 -12.45 6.31 8.76
C ILE A 32 -11.93 5.38 9.86
N TYR A 33 -10.87 5.76 10.57
CA TYR A 33 -10.28 5.02 11.70
C TYR A 33 -10.78 5.51 13.06
N GLY A 34 -11.81 6.35 13.08
CA GLY A 34 -12.38 6.95 14.27
C GLY A 34 -11.79 8.33 14.58
N THR A 35 -12.60 9.13 15.28
CA THR A 35 -12.29 10.54 15.58
C THR A 35 -11.05 10.72 16.44
N ASP A 36 -10.87 9.88 17.46
CA ASP A 36 -9.71 10.00 18.36
C ASP A 36 -8.40 9.70 17.62
N THR A 37 -8.42 8.72 16.72
CA THR A 37 -7.29 8.42 15.83
C THR A 37 -7.00 9.59 14.89
N PHE A 38 -8.04 10.19 14.32
CA PHE A 38 -7.92 11.37 13.46
C PHE A 38 -7.26 12.54 14.19
N HIS A 39 -7.78 12.93 15.35
CA HIS A 39 -7.21 14.02 16.14
C HIS A 39 -5.77 13.72 16.60
N SER A 40 -5.51 12.49 17.04
CA SER A 40 -4.16 12.08 17.46
C SER A 40 -3.14 12.23 16.34
N ARG A 41 -3.49 11.84 15.11
CA ARG A 41 -2.61 11.91 13.94
C ARG A 41 -2.33 13.34 13.48
N LEU A 42 -3.27 14.28 13.71
CA LEU A 42 -3.16 15.66 13.26
C LEU A 42 -2.57 16.61 14.31
N LEU A 43 -2.34 16.12 15.51
CA LEU A 43 -2.00 16.95 16.67
C LEU A 43 -0.73 17.76 16.45
N GLU A 44 0.38 17.14 15.99
CA GLU A 44 1.63 17.84 15.75
C GLU A 44 1.49 18.88 14.64
N THR A 45 0.75 18.54 13.59
CA THR A 45 0.44 19.47 12.49
C THR A 45 -0.33 20.68 12.99
N TRP A 46 -1.35 20.44 13.84
CA TRP A 46 -2.15 21.50 14.44
C TRP A 46 -1.33 22.39 15.35
N ILE A 47 -0.45 21.81 16.18
CA ILE A 47 0.46 22.58 17.06
C ILE A 47 1.41 23.42 16.20
N ALA A 48 1.99 22.88 15.14
CA ALA A 48 2.89 23.62 14.24
C ALA A 48 2.19 24.84 13.65
N LEU A 49 0.97 24.68 13.15
CA LEU A 49 0.16 25.80 12.63
C LEU A 49 -0.14 26.85 13.70
N LYS A 50 -0.49 26.46 14.93
CA LYS A 50 -0.68 27.39 16.06
C LYS A 50 0.57 28.13 16.49
N MET A 51 1.74 27.57 16.19
CA MET A 51 3.04 28.21 16.41
C MET A 51 3.52 29.03 15.19
N ASN A 52 2.70 29.19 14.16
CA ASN A 52 3.01 29.85 12.89
C ASN A 52 4.20 29.21 12.16
N ILE A 53 4.39 27.88 12.31
CA ILE A 53 5.40 27.12 11.57
C ILE A 53 4.75 26.66 10.25
N PRO A 54 5.38 26.92 9.10
CA PRO A 54 4.85 26.48 7.81
C PRO A 54 4.66 24.97 7.76
N VAL A 55 3.49 24.52 7.31
CA VAL A 55 3.18 23.09 7.12
C VAL A 55 3.03 22.78 5.63
N ILE A 56 3.67 21.72 5.18
CA ILE A 56 3.51 21.13 3.86
C ILE A 56 2.83 19.78 4.03
N GLN A 57 1.63 19.61 3.46
CA GLN A 57 0.98 18.30 3.40
C GLN A 57 1.60 17.50 2.27
N LEU A 58 2.29 16.41 2.63
CA LEU A 58 2.93 15.51 1.66
C LEU A 58 1.88 14.66 0.94
N PRO A 59 2.22 14.08 -0.24
CA PRO A 59 1.31 13.28 -1.04
C PRO A 59 0.64 12.15 -0.26
N GLN A 60 -0.64 12.27 -0.03
CA GLN A 60 -1.48 11.31 0.68
C GLN A 60 -2.94 11.44 0.24
N THR A 61 -3.78 10.49 0.64
CA THR A 61 -5.23 10.58 0.45
C THR A 61 -5.83 11.45 1.56
N LEU A 62 -6.54 12.52 1.21
CA LEU A 62 -7.14 13.47 2.15
C LEU A 62 -8.67 13.27 2.20
N GLY A 63 -9.16 12.64 3.25
CA GLY A 63 -10.58 12.30 3.45
C GLY A 63 -10.88 10.80 3.25
N PRO A 64 -12.15 10.37 3.40
CA PRO A 64 -13.33 11.21 3.67
C PRO A 64 -13.37 11.75 5.10
N PHE A 65 -14.28 12.72 5.34
CA PHE A 65 -14.60 13.25 6.66
C PHE A 65 -16.09 13.06 6.91
N GLN A 66 -16.47 12.13 7.78
CA GLN A 66 -17.86 11.74 8.04
C GLN A 66 -18.55 12.68 9.04
N LEU A 67 -17.80 13.21 10.00
CA LEU A 67 -18.31 14.10 11.02
C LEU A 67 -18.00 15.57 10.68
N GLN A 68 -18.99 16.46 10.85
CA GLN A 68 -18.84 17.89 10.56
C GLN A 68 -17.65 18.51 11.29
N ARG A 69 -17.44 18.19 12.57
CA ARG A 69 -16.31 18.71 13.35
C ARG A 69 -14.95 18.29 12.77
N ASN A 70 -14.84 17.05 12.27
CA ASN A 70 -13.61 16.55 11.66
C ASN A 70 -13.37 17.22 10.29
N TYR A 71 -14.45 17.46 9.55
CA TYR A 71 -14.43 18.23 8.32
C TYR A 71 -13.92 19.66 8.56
N ASP A 72 -14.44 20.34 9.59
CA ASP A 72 -14.05 21.73 9.92
C ASP A 72 -12.58 21.79 10.37
N GLU A 73 -12.12 20.82 11.16
CA GLU A 73 -10.72 20.70 11.56
C GLU A 73 -9.80 20.43 10.38
N ALA A 74 -10.15 19.47 9.51
CA ALA A 74 -9.42 19.21 8.29
C ALA A 74 -9.32 20.46 7.41
N ARG A 75 -10.44 21.14 7.20
CA ARG A 75 -10.48 22.40 6.45
C ARG A 75 -9.57 23.46 7.06
N TYR A 76 -9.59 23.61 8.39
CA TYR A 76 -8.69 24.54 9.08
C TYR A 76 -7.22 24.20 8.79
N ILE A 77 -6.81 22.96 9.02
CA ILE A 77 -5.42 22.51 8.82
C ILE A 77 -5.00 22.71 7.37
N LEU A 78 -5.80 22.24 6.40
CA LEU A 78 -5.46 22.31 4.99
C LEU A 78 -5.42 23.75 4.47
N SER A 79 -6.35 24.62 4.91
CA SER A 79 -6.37 26.03 4.49
C SER A 79 -5.22 26.86 5.06
N HIS A 80 -4.63 26.43 6.19
CA HIS A 80 -3.47 27.07 6.80
C HIS A 80 -2.13 26.40 6.43
N SER A 81 -2.18 25.28 5.73
CA SER A 81 -0.97 24.65 5.18
C SER A 81 -0.40 25.47 4.03
N LYS A 82 0.93 25.59 3.96
CA LYS A 82 1.65 26.33 2.92
C LYS A 82 1.43 25.69 1.54
N THR A 83 1.42 24.35 1.50
CA THR A 83 1.18 23.55 0.29
C THR A 83 0.44 22.28 0.66
N VAL A 84 -0.45 21.84 -0.20
CA VAL A 84 -1.22 20.61 -0.03
C VAL A 84 -1.03 19.74 -1.27
N TYR A 85 -0.31 18.63 -1.12
CA TYR A 85 -0.17 17.61 -2.15
C TYR A 85 -1.16 16.47 -1.90
N VAL A 86 -1.74 15.93 -2.97
CA VAL A 86 -2.59 14.74 -2.95
C VAL A 86 -2.00 13.69 -3.89
N ARG A 87 -2.08 12.41 -3.54
CA ARG A 87 -1.59 11.31 -4.37
C ARG A 87 -2.66 10.71 -5.28
N ASP A 88 -3.92 11.05 -5.06
CA ASP A 88 -5.07 10.63 -5.84
C ASP A 88 -6.11 11.75 -5.89
N ASP A 89 -7.00 11.70 -6.85
CA ASP A 89 -8.02 12.71 -7.12
C ASP A 89 -9.38 12.42 -6.46
N LYS A 90 -9.49 11.30 -5.74
CA LYS A 90 -10.75 10.78 -5.22
C LYS A 90 -11.54 11.78 -4.40
N PHE A 91 -10.88 12.53 -3.52
CA PHE A 91 -11.51 13.53 -2.66
C PHE A 91 -11.25 14.97 -3.10
N THR A 92 -10.65 15.17 -4.27
CA THR A 92 -10.43 16.50 -4.85
C THR A 92 -11.73 17.32 -4.96
N PRO A 93 -12.90 16.76 -5.33
CA PRO A 93 -14.15 17.51 -5.32
C PRO A 93 -14.53 18.04 -3.94
N GLU A 94 -14.25 17.29 -2.87
CA GLU A 94 -14.52 17.70 -1.49
C GLU A 94 -13.53 18.79 -1.06
N LEU A 95 -12.24 18.64 -1.36
CA LEU A 95 -11.23 19.68 -1.12
C LEU A 95 -11.57 20.99 -1.83
N LYS A 96 -12.10 20.92 -3.05
CA LYS A 96 -12.56 22.08 -3.79
C LYS A 96 -13.75 22.77 -3.09
N LYS A 97 -14.70 22.02 -2.54
CA LYS A 97 -15.80 22.57 -1.72
C LYS A 97 -15.30 23.24 -0.47
N MET A 98 -14.23 22.74 0.14
CA MET A 98 -13.54 23.38 1.27
C MET A 98 -12.79 24.66 0.89
N GLY A 99 -12.60 24.94 -0.40
CA GLY A 99 -11.77 26.03 -0.91
C GLY A 99 -10.27 25.75 -0.85
N ILE A 100 -9.87 24.48 -0.77
CA ILE A 100 -8.46 24.07 -0.65
C ILE A 100 -7.84 23.93 -2.04
N LYS A 101 -6.78 24.71 -2.27
CA LYS A 101 -5.88 24.49 -3.42
C LYS A 101 -5.00 23.30 -3.14
N ASN A 102 -4.96 22.36 -4.05
CA ASN A 102 -4.11 21.16 -3.93
C ASN A 102 -3.44 20.85 -5.26
N GLU A 103 -2.35 20.10 -5.18
CA GLU A 103 -1.57 19.64 -6.33
C GLU A 103 -1.54 18.12 -6.34
N LEU A 104 -1.99 17.51 -7.44
CA LEU A 104 -1.92 16.07 -7.65
C LEU A 104 -0.51 15.67 -8.02
N THR A 105 0.06 14.73 -7.28
CA THR A 105 1.40 14.19 -7.53
C THR A 105 1.43 12.70 -7.22
N LYS A 106 2.55 12.04 -7.51
CA LYS A 106 2.72 10.61 -7.23
C LYS A 106 2.81 10.35 -5.72
N ASP A 107 2.46 9.13 -5.30
CA ASP A 107 2.77 8.65 -3.96
C ASP A 107 4.27 8.79 -3.66
N LEU A 108 4.63 9.03 -2.40
CA LEU A 108 6.04 9.21 -2.00
C LEU A 108 6.92 8.02 -2.35
N SER A 109 6.37 6.81 -2.41
CA SER A 109 7.09 5.61 -2.82
C SER A 109 7.61 5.68 -4.27
N ALA A 110 7.09 6.61 -5.11
CA ALA A 110 7.62 6.87 -6.44
C ALA A 110 9.05 7.42 -6.41
N TYR A 111 9.38 8.20 -5.39
CA TYR A 111 10.67 8.87 -5.23
C TYR A 111 11.70 8.01 -4.47
N MET A 112 11.26 6.92 -3.85
CA MET A 112 12.13 5.96 -3.19
C MET A 112 12.92 5.17 -4.24
N GLN A 113 14.24 5.31 -4.22
CA GLN A 113 15.11 4.55 -5.13
C GLN A 113 15.23 3.10 -4.67
N PRO A 114 15.20 2.12 -5.61
CA PRO A 114 15.50 0.73 -5.28
C PRO A 114 16.95 0.61 -4.77
N GLU A 115 17.15 -0.05 -3.63
CA GLU A 115 18.47 -0.33 -3.09
C GLU A 115 18.87 -1.77 -3.42
N PRO A 116 19.97 -1.98 -4.16
CA PRO A 116 20.43 -3.32 -4.52
C PRO A 116 20.63 -4.21 -3.29
N TRP A 117 20.11 -5.44 -3.38
CA TRP A 117 20.32 -6.46 -2.39
C TRP A 117 20.88 -7.74 -3.05
N ASN A 118 21.75 -8.45 -2.33
CA ASN A 118 22.41 -9.63 -2.89
C ASN A 118 21.43 -10.84 -2.93
N ILE A 119 20.65 -10.92 -4.00
CA ILE A 119 19.75 -12.01 -4.33
C ILE A 119 19.90 -12.39 -5.80
N ASP A 120 20.09 -13.67 -6.06
CA ASP A 120 20.10 -14.21 -7.43
C ASP A 120 18.67 -14.39 -7.92
N ILE A 121 18.17 -13.42 -8.69
CA ILE A 121 16.84 -13.47 -9.27
C ILE A 121 16.91 -14.11 -10.66
N LYS A 122 16.20 -15.21 -10.80
CA LYS A 122 16.16 -15.96 -12.05
C LYS A 122 15.44 -15.17 -13.14
N PRO A 123 15.85 -15.31 -14.41
CA PRO A 123 15.07 -14.77 -15.53
C PRO A 123 13.65 -15.35 -15.53
N ASN A 124 12.72 -14.63 -16.15
CA ASN A 124 11.33 -15.05 -16.30
C ASN A 124 10.61 -15.34 -14.96
N SER A 125 10.88 -14.49 -13.98
CA SER A 125 10.34 -14.62 -12.62
C SER A 125 9.03 -13.89 -12.45
N VAL A 126 8.09 -14.50 -11.69
CA VAL A 126 6.84 -13.88 -11.26
C VAL A 126 6.89 -13.65 -9.76
N GLY A 127 6.73 -12.38 -9.34
CA GLY A 127 6.63 -12.02 -7.93
C GLY A 127 5.19 -12.08 -7.46
N ILE A 128 4.95 -12.68 -6.30
CA ILE A 128 3.62 -12.70 -5.65
C ILE A 128 3.76 -12.13 -4.24
N ASN A 129 3.09 -11.02 -3.96
CA ASN A 129 2.96 -10.51 -2.60
C ASN A 129 1.74 -11.15 -1.92
N VAL A 130 1.99 -11.99 -0.93
CA VAL A 130 0.95 -12.63 -0.12
C VAL A 130 0.65 -11.76 1.08
N SER A 131 -0.54 -11.19 1.16
CA SER A 131 -0.93 -10.33 2.27
C SER A 131 -1.33 -11.13 3.51
N GLY A 132 -0.68 -10.87 4.63
CA GLY A 132 -1.01 -11.46 5.93
C GLY A 132 -2.44 -11.16 6.37
N LEU A 133 -2.92 -9.95 6.08
CA LEU A 133 -4.30 -9.54 6.34
C LEU A 133 -5.34 -10.46 5.66
N ALA A 134 -5.14 -10.76 4.38
CA ALA A 134 -6.07 -11.58 3.62
C ALA A 134 -5.85 -13.07 3.87
N TYR A 135 -4.60 -13.51 4.04
CA TYR A 135 -4.26 -14.91 4.23
C TYR A 135 -4.73 -15.46 5.58
N SER A 136 -4.56 -14.68 6.65
CA SER A 136 -5.05 -15.06 8.00
C SER A 136 -6.57 -15.03 8.11
N ASN A 137 -7.21 -14.18 7.30
CA ASN A 137 -8.66 -13.92 7.34
C ASN A 137 -9.20 -13.52 8.73
N GLY A 138 -8.32 -13.00 9.62
CA GLY A 138 -8.64 -12.67 11.01
C GLY A 138 -8.43 -11.20 11.38
N PHE A 139 -8.15 -10.30 10.41
CA PHE A 139 -7.74 -8.94 10.72
C PHE A 139 -8.92 -7.99 10.94
N ARG A 140 -9.14 -7.57 12.20
CA ARG A 140 -10.09 -6.53 12.62
C ARG A 140 -11.49 -6.68 11.95
N THR A 141 -12.01 -5.58 11.38
CA THR A 141 -13.31 -5.54 10.71
C THR A 141 -13.37 -6.29 9.37
N LEU A 142 -12.23 -6.72 8.85
CA LEU A 142 -12.12 -7.49 7.61
C LEU A 142 -12.07 -9.01 7.85
N ALA A 143 -12.15 -9.46 9.10
CA ALA A 143 -12.17 -10.88 9.44
C ALA A 143 -13.34 -11.60 8.73
N GLY A 144 -13.09 -12.81 8.20
CA GLY A 144 -14.08 -13.61 7.48
C GLY A 144 -14.38 -13.15 6.05
N GLN A 145 -13.63 -12.18 5.51
CA GLN A 145 -13.88 -11.66 4.16
C GLN A 145 -13.03 -12.32 3.06
N PHE A 146 -12.09 -13.20 3.41
CA PHE A 146 -11.08 -13.73 2.50
C PHE A 146 -10.99 -15.25 2.48
N ASP A 147 -12.12 -15.96 2.65
CA ASP A 147 -12.16 -17.42 2.83
C ASP A 147 -11.39 -18.20 1.75
N ALA A 148 -11.51 -17.79 0.48
CA ALA A 148 -10.86 -18.47 -0.64
C ALA A 148 -9.52 -17.82 -1.06
N TYR A 149 -9.01 -16.83 -0.35
CA TYR A 149 -7.74 -16.17 -0.71
C TYR A 149 -6.53 -17.11 -0.60
N PRO A 150 -6.37 -17.93 0.47
CA PRO A 150 -5.27 -18.90 0.52
C PRO A 150 -5.25 -19.87 -0.67
N GLU A 151 -6.45 -20.34 -1.09
CA GLU A 151 -6.58 -21.22 -2.26
C GLU A 151 -6.25 -20.48 -3.57
N LEU A 152 -6.68 -19.23 -3.71
CA LEU A 152 -6.30 -18.39 -4.86
C LEU A 152 -4.77 -18.26 -4.98
N ILE A 153 -4.08 -18.01 -3.87
CA ILE A 153 -2.60 -17.89 -3.85
C ILE A 153 -1.96 -19.22 -4.28
N ASP A 154 -2.37 -20.35 -3.71
CA ASP A 154 -1.87 -21.66 -4.07
C ASP A 154 -2.01 -21.93 -5.58
N ARG A 155 -3.17 -21.61 -6.13
CA ARG A 155 -3.46 -21.83 -7.55
C ARG A 155 -2.73 -20.87 -8.46
N LEU A 156 -2.50 -19.62 -8.07
CA LEU A 156 -1.65 -18.68 -8.81
C LEU A 156 -0.19 -19.14 -8.84
N ILE A 157 0.34 -19.63 -7.72
CA ILE A 157 1.69 -20.19 -7.64
C ILE A 157 1.81 -21.37 -8.62
N CYS A 158 0.90 -22.35 -8.54
CA CYS A 158 0.91 -23.51 -9.44
C CYS A 158 0.77 -23.10 -10.90
N HIS A 159 -0.17 -22.19 -11.22
CA HIS A 159 -0.43 -21.74 -12.58
C HIS A 159 0.82 -21.20 -13.29
N PHE A 160 1.56 -20.31 -12.64
CA PHE A 160 2.77 -19.73 -13.24
C PHE A 160 3.98 -20.67 -13.17
N ARG A 161 4.12 -21.44 -12.08
CA ARG A 161 5.19 -22.47 -11.98
C ARG A 161 5.06 -23.51 -13.10
N ASP A 162 3.86 -24.02 -13.34
CA ASP A 162 3.58 -25.05 -14.35
C ASP A 162 3.80 -24.54 -15.79
N LYS A 163 3.86 -23.21 -15.97
CA LYS A 163 4.29 -22.53 -17.21
C LYS A 163 5.79 -22.28 -17.28
N GLY A 164 6.56 -22.78 -16.33
CA GLY A 164 8.02 -22.68 -16.33
C GLY A 164 8.58 -21.39 -15.71
N HIS A 165 7.75 -20.62 -14.99
CA HIS A 165 8.23 -19.44 -14.26
C HIS A 165 8.86 -19.82 -12.92
N THR A 166 9.86 -19.03 -12.49
CA THR A 166 10.29 -19.05 -11.10
C THR A 166 9.41 -18.08 -10.30
N ILE A 167 8.81 -18.57 -9.22
CA ILE A 167 7.90 -17.80 -8.38
C ILE A 167 8.64 -17.27 -7.17
N TYR A 168 8.55 -15.97 -6.91
CA TYR A 168 9.08 -15.33 -5.70
C TYR A 168 7.91 -14.90 -4.81
N LEU A 169 7.80 -15.49 -3.61
CA LEU A 169 6.87 -15.03 -2.58
C LEU A 169 7.53 -13.88 -1.83
N ILE A 170 7.00 -12.67 -1.99
CA ILE A 170 7.63 -11.43 -1.53
C ILE A 170 6.76 -10.78 -0.45
N PRO A 171 7.17 -10.87 0.84
CA PRO A 171 6.51 -10.14 1.91
C PRO A 171 6.79 -8.64 1.76
N HIS A 172 5.82 -7.80 2.17
CA HIS A 172 5.95 -6.34 2.06
C HIS A 172 5.59 -5.61 3.37
N SER A 173 4.57 -6.05 4.07
CA SER A 173 4.13 -5.48 5.35
C SER A 173 4.31 -6.52 6.45
N TYR A 174 5.39 -6.41 7.21
CA TYR A 174 5.74 -7.38 8.25
C TYR A 174 6.61 -6.74 9.33
N ASN A 175 6.69 -7.41 10.48
CA ASN A 175 7.72 -7.16 11.49
C ASN A 175 8.50 -8.47 11.70
N TYR A 176 9.77 -8.47 11.34
CA TYR A 176 10.60 -9.68 11.31
C TYR A 176 10.85 -10.27 12.71
N GLU A 177 10.94 -9.40 13.72
CA GLU A 177 11.19 -9.83 15.11
C GLU A 177 9.89 -10.21 15.84
N ILE A 178 8.85 -9.38 15.70
CA ILE A 178 7.57 -9.53 16.41
C ILE A 178 6.43 -9.42 15.41
N PRO A 179 6.05 -10.54 14.74
CA PRO A 179 4.99 -10.52 13.74
C PRO A 179 3.67 -9.95 14.25
N GLU A 180 3.05 -9.05 13.47
CA GLU A 180 1.72 -8.51 13.81
C GLU A 180 0.65 -9.60 13.62
N PRO A 181 -0.13 -9.94 14.67
CA PRO A 181 -1.17 -10.94 14.56
C PRO A 181 -2.15 -10.63 13.43
N ASN A 182 -2.39 -11.63 12.58
CA ASN A 182 -3.33 -11.56 11.45
C ASN A 182 -3.04 -10.47 10.39
N ASN A 183 -1.84 -9.92 10.33
CA ASN A 183 -1.51 -8.87 9.36
C ASN A 183 -0.07 -8.96 8.80
N ASP A 184 0.67 -9.98 9.15
CA ASP A 184 2.09 -10.12 8.79
C ASP A 184 2.28 -10.92 7.50
N ASP A 185 2.89 -10.28 6.49
CA ASP A 185 3.11 -10.89 5.17
C ASP A 185 4.20 -11.97 5.22
N MET A 186 5.19 -11.86 6.14
CA MET A 186 6.24 -12.86 6.29
C MET A 186 5.64 -14.20 6.75
N VAL A 187 4.74 -14.12 7.75
CA VAL A 187 3.99 -15.29 8.24
C VAL A 187 3.13 -15.89 7.13
N ALA A 188 2.43 -15.06 6.34
CA ALA A 188 1.58 -15.52 5.27
C ALA A 188 2.36 -16.15 4.10
N CYS A 189 3.46 -15.53 3.68
CA CYS A 189 4.35 -16.08 2.65
C CYS A 189 4.93 -17.42 3.08
N LYS A 190 5.36 -17.53 4.35
CA LYS A 190 5.86 -18.78 4.92
C LYS A 190 4.78 -19.87 4.91
N ALA A 191 3.57 -19.54 5.38
CA ALA A 191 2.46 -20.49 5.41
C ALA A 191 2.07 -20.97 4.00
N ALA A 192 2.02 -20.07 3.02
CA ALA A 192 1.77 -20.41 1.63
C ALA A 192 2.88 -21.32 1.07
N TYR A 193 4.15 -20.99 1.33
CA TYR A 193 5.30 -21.78 0.90
C TYR A 193 5.31 -23.20 1.53
N ASP A 194 5.07 -23.28 2.84
CA ASP A 194 5.11 -24.55 3.57
C ASP A 194 3.99 -25.52 3.15
N LYS A 195 2.84 -25.00 2.74
CA LYS A 195 1.69 -25.78 2.25
C LYS A 195 1.93 -26.43 0.88
N LEU A 196 2.86 -25.89 0.08
CA LEU A 196 3.15 -26.43 -1.24
C LEU A 196 3.70 -27.85 -1.16
N LYS A 197 3.08 -28.78 -1.91
CA LYS A 197 3.59 -30.15 -2.07
C LYS A 197 4.86 -30.19 -2.92
N ASP A 198 4.89 -29.38 -3.97
CA ASP A 198 6.05 -29.19 -4.84
C ASP A 198 6.55 -27.74 -4.72
N LYS A 199 7.77 -27.59 -4.23
CA LYS A 199 8.47 -26.32 -4.03
C LYS A 199 9.46 -26.00 -5.14
N SER A 200 9.52 -26.83 -6.19
CA SER A 200 10.40 -26.58 -7.32
C SER A 200 10.05 -25.23 -7.96
N ASN A 201 11.07 -24.46 -8.30
CA ASN A 201 10.91 -23.10 -8.86
C ASN A 201 10.05 -22.14 -8.02
N VAL A 202 9.92 -22.37 -6.70
CA VAL A 202 9.29 -21.42 -5.77
C VAL A 202 10.31 -20.99 -4.73
N ILE A 203 10.49 -19.69 -4.58
CA ILE A 203 11.44 -19.07 -3.66
C ILE A 203 10.67 -18.17 -2.69
N PHE A 204 10.76 -18.45 -1.42
CA PHE A 204 10.27 -17.55 -0.39
C PHE A 204 11.40 -16.58 0.00
N VAL A 205 11.15 -15.29 -0.12
CA VAL A 205 12.11 -14.23 0.27
C VAL A 205 12.04 -14.06 1.78
N ASP A 206 12.67 -15.00 2.50
CA ASP A 206 12.75 -15.07 3.96
C ASP A 206 13.93 -14.24 4.47
N LYS A 207 13.82 -12.93 4.36
CA LYS A 207 14.85 -11.98 4.83
C LYS A 207 14.20 -10.70 5.35
N ASP A 208 14.84 -10.13 6.36
CA ASP A 208 14.47 -8.81 6.86
C ASP A 208 15.01 -7.72 5.93
N LEU A 209 14.14 -7.25 5.03
CA LEU A 209 14.47 -6.26 4.02
C LEU A 209 13.80 -4.93 4.35
N ILE A 210 14.54 -3.84 4.18
CA ILE A 210 13.96 -2.50 4.20
C ILE A 210 13.19 -2.23 2.91
N SER A 211 12.26 -1.29 2.94
CA SER A 211 11.38 -0.99 1.79
C SER A 211 12.12 -0.74 0.46
N PRO A 212 13.27 -0.03 0.40
CA PRO A 212 14.05 0.12 -0.84
C PRO A 212 14.57 -1.21 -1.40
N GLN A 213 14.95 -2.16 -0.54
CA GLN A 213 15.42 -3.49 -0.94
C GLN A 213 14.28 -4.37 -1.44
N VAL A 214 13.10 -4.31 -0.78
CA VAL A 214 11.89 -4.98 -1.30
C VAL A 214 11.52 -4.42 -2.67
N LYS A 215 11.58 -3.10 -2.85
CA LYS A 215 11.36 -2.45 -4.16
C LYS A 215 12.36 -2.94 -5.20
N TYR A 216 13.64 -3.12 -4.82
CA TYR A 216 14.66 -3.69 -5.71
C TYR A 216 14.29 -5.11 -6.14
N VAL A 217 13.91 -6.00 -5.22
CA VAL A 217 13.49 -7.37 -5.53
C VAL A 217 12.31 -7.34 -6.51
N ILE A 218 11.28 -6.55 -6.23
CA ILE A 218 10.11 -6.40 -7.11
C ILE A 218 10.52 -5.88 -8.49
N SER A 219 11.46 -4.92 -8.56
CA SER A 219 11.91 -4.32 -9.82
C SER A 219 12.60 -5.30 -10.78
N LYS A 220 12.98 -6.48 -10.29
CA LYS A 220 13.63 -7.55 -11.08
C LYS A 220 12.65 -8.60 -11.57
N MET A 221 11.38 -8.52 -11.20
CA MET A 221 10.36 -9.47 -11.66
C MET A 221 9.96 -9.16 -13.12
N SER A 222 9.62 -10.21 -13.87
CA SER A 222 9.04 -10.07 -15.21
C SER A 222 7.56 -9.73 -15.14
N PHE A 223 6.90 -10.16 -14.06
CA PHE A 223 5.50 -9.85 -13.75
C PHE A 223 5.28 -9.88 -12.25
N PHE A 224 4.34 -9.08 -11.76
CA PHE A 224 4.06 -8.99 -10.32
C PHE A 224 2.57 -9.12 -10.02
N ILE A 225 2.24 -9.87 -8.97
CA ILE A 225 0.88 -10.00 -8.44
C ILE A 225 0.89 -9.48 -7.01
N GLY A 226 0.30 -8.31 -6.79
CA GLY A 226 0.38 -7.63 -5.50
C GLY A 226 -0.94 -7.52 -4.77
N THR A 227 -0.96 -7.86 -3.47
CA THR A 227 -2.13 -7.65 -2.61
C THR A 227 -1.97 -6.39 -1.76
N ARG A 228 -0.75 -6.00 -1.35
CA ARG A 228 -0.52 -4.73 -0.65
C ARG A 228 -0.39 -3.56 -1.63
N MET A 229 -1.03 -2.42 -1.33
CA MET A 229 -1.00 -1.25 -2.21
C MET A 229 0.44 -0.78 -2.49
N HIS A 230 1.29 -0.66 -1.46
CA HIS A 230 2.65 -0.20 -1.65
C HIS A 230 3.55 -1.23 -2.35
N ALA A 231 3.25 -2.53 -2.28
CA ALA A 231 3.89 -3.54 -3.12
C ALA A 231 3.55 -3.35 -4.60
N ASN A 232 2.27 -3.02 -4.90
CA ASN A 232 1.86 -2.64 -6.25
C ASN A 232 2.54 -1.34 -6.70
N PHE A 233 2.64 -0.33 -5.85
CA PHE A 233 3.39 0.90 -6.18
C PHE A 233 4.87 0.62 -6.45
N ALA A 234 5.51 -0.28 -5.70
CA ALA A 234 6.89 -0.68 -5.98
C ALA A 234 7.03 -1.26 -7.39
N SER A 235 6.07 -2.09 -7.84
CA SER A 235 6.01 -2.61 -9.21
C SER A 235 5.77 -1.50 -10.24
N ILE A 236 4.71 -0.67 -10.05
CA ILE A 236 4.35 0.44 -10.94
C ILE A 236 5.54 1.38 -11.17
N TYR A 237 6.16 1.84 -10.09
CA TYR A 237 7.25 2.83 -10.17
C TYR A 237 8.60 2.22 -10.58
N SER A 238 8.66 0.91 -10.73
CA SER A 238 9.80 0.19 -11.32
C SER A 238 9.54 -0.24 -12.76
N GLY A 239 8.37 0.06 -13.32
CA GLY A 239 8.00 -0.32 -14.70
C GLY A 239 7.75 -1.83 -14.88
N VAL A 240 7.47 -2.55 -13.81
CA VAL A 240 7.18 -4.00 -13.86
C VAL A 240 5.68 -4.20 -14.14
N PRO A 241 5.29 -4.96 -15.17
CA PRO A 241 3.90 -5.31 -15.42
C PRO A 241 3.27 -6.01 -14.21
N LEU A 242 2.02 -5.67 -13.88
CA LEU A 242 1.42 -6.18 -12.66
C LEU A 242 -0.08 -6.43 -12.74
N PHE A 243 -0.55 -7.21 -11.76
CA PHE A 243 -1.97 -7.39 -11.45
C PHE A 243 -2.21 -7.18 -9.95
N GLY A 244 -3.23 -6.39 -9.59
CA GLY A 244 -3.58 -6.10 -8.20
C GLY A 244 -4.69 -6.99 -7.66
N LEU A 245 -4.47 -7.68 -6.53
CA LEU A 245 -5.50 -8.36 -5.77
C LEU A 245 -6.06 -7.38 -4.73
N ALA A 246 -7.18 -6.73 -5.05
CA ALA A 246 -7.71 -5.59 -4.34
C ALA A 246 -8.57 -5.98 -3.13
N TYR A 247 -8.25 -5.50 -1.95
CA TYR A 247 -9.12 -5.60 -0.77
C TYR A 247 -9.78 -4.25 -0.42
N SER A 248 -9.71 -3.29 -1.31
CA SER A 248 -10.46 -2.05 -1.20
C SER A 248 -10.66 -1.43 -2.58
N TYR A 249 -11.71 -0.61 -2.71
CA TYR A 249 -12.02 0.15 -3.92
C TYR A 249 -10.92 1.15 -4.35
N LYS A 250 -9.94 1.41 -3.48
CA LYS A 250 -8.83 2.35 -3.76
C LYS A 250 -7.86 1.81 -4.83
N PHE A 251 -7.79 0.51 -5.04
CA PHE A 251 -6.86 -0.10 -5.98
C PHE A 251 -7.10 0.35 -7.42
N GLU A 252 -8.34 0.28 -7.89
CA GLU A 252 -8.68 0.70 -9.25
C GLU A 252 -8.31 2.17 -9.49
N GLY A 253 -8.68 3.06 -8.56
CA GLY A 253 -8.32 4.48 -8.64
C GLY A 253 -6.81 4.73 -8.63
N ALA A 254 -6.07 4.01 -7.79
CA ALA A 254 -4.62 4.13 -7.72
C ALA A 254 -3.92 3.65 -9.01
N PHE A 255 -4.42 2.57 -9.61
CA PHE A 255 -3.93 2.09 -10.90
C PHE A 255 -4.22 3.10 -12.01
N ASN A 256 -5.46 3.60 -12.11
CA ASN A 256 -5.85 4.60 -13.10
C ASN A 256 -5.01 5.90 -12.97
N ALA A 257 -4.79 6.38 -11.75
CA ALA A 257 -3.96 7.56 -11.48
C ALA A 257 -2.49 7.40 -11.92
N ASN A 258 -2.03 6.16 -12.08
CA ASN A 258 -0.69 5.82 -12.57
C ASN A 258 -0.68 5.36 -14.05
N GLY A 259 -1.76 5.62 -14.81
CA GLY A 259 -1.83 5.32 -16.24
C GLY A 259 -2.09 3.84 -16.58
N LEU A 260 -2.53 3.05 -15.61
CA LEU A 260 -2.87 1.64 -15.80
C LEU A 260 -4.39 1.46 -15.99
N ASP A 261 -4.79 0.31 -16.50
CA ASP A 261 -6.20 -0.07 -16.63
C ASP A 261 -6.68 -0.74 -15.33
N GLY A 262 -7.04 0.08 -14.33
CA GLY A 262 -7.44 -0.41 -13.01
C GLY A 262 -8.57 -1.43 -13.04
N LYS A 263 -9.53 -1.29 -13.96
CA LYS A 263 -10.65 -2.23 -14.10
C LYS A 263 -10.22 -3.63 -14.54
N ASN A 264 -9.26 -3.71 -15.48
CA ASN A 264 -8.81 -4.97 -16.05
C ASN A 264 -7.56 -5.53 -15.37
N GLN A 265 -6.76 -4.67 -14.71
CA GLN A 265 -5.54 -5.06 -14.00
C GLN A 265 -5.75 -5.23 -12.48
N THR A 266 -7.00 -5.23 -12.02
CA THR A 266 -7.32 -5.56 -10.62
C THR A 266 -8.49 -6.52 -10.51
N ALA A 267 -8.53 -7.26 -9.40
CA ALA A 267 -9.69 -8.03 -8.99
C ALA A 267 -9.96 -7.82 -7.50
N MET A 268 -11.23 -7.59 -7.15
CA MET A 268 -11.65 -7.51 -5.75
C MET A 268 -11.61 -8.90 -5.12
N ILE A 269 -10.98 -8.99 -3.94
CA ILE A 269 -10.87 -10.24 -3.17
C ILE A 269 -11.67 -10.21 -1.85
N ILE A 270 -12.33 -9.08 -1.51
CA ILE A 270 -13.31 -9.06 -0.41
C ILE A 270 -14.50 -9.92 -0.80
N GLY A 271 -14.91 -10.81 0.10
CA GLY A 271 -16.01 -11.73 -0.12
C GLY A 271 -15.71 -12.85 -1.11
N ILE A 272 -14.43 -13.02 -1.51
CA ILE A 272 -14.02 -14.06 -2.47
C ILE A 272 -14.44 -15.45 -2.02
N LYS A 273 -15.01 -16.22 -2.96
CA LYS A 273 -15.38 -17.63 -2.81
C LYS A 273 -14.64 -18.48 -3.83
N GLU A 274 -14.60 -19.79 -3.61
CA GLU A 274 -13.89 -20.73 -4.47
C GLU A 274 -14.31 -20.63 -5.95
N LYS A 275 -15.60 -20.43 -6.21
CA LYS A 275 -16.14 -20.24 -7.58
C LYS A 275 -15.54 -19.05 -8.33
N ASP A 276 -15.01 -18.04 -7.63
CA ASP A 276 -14.49 -16.80 -8.22
C ASP A 276 -13.03 -16.96 -8.67
N ILE A 277 -12.32 -17.96 -8.13
CA ILE A 277 -10.88 -18.14 -8.31
C ILE A 277 -10.50 -18.26 -9.80
N ASN A 278 -11.20 -19.10 -10.55
CA ASN A 278 -10.90 -19.32 -11.97
C ASN A 278 -10.99 -18.02 -12.78
N GLY A 279 -12.05 -17.22 -12.55
CA GLY A 279 -12.23 -15.94 -13.22
C GLY A 279 -11.12 -14.93 -12.86
N ILE A 280 -10.62 -14.95 -11.64
CA ILE A 280 -9.47 -14.11 -11.24
C ILE A 280 -8.19 -14.56 -11.94
N ILE A 281 -7.89 -15.86 -11.95
CA ILE A 281 -6.71 -16.42 -12.64
C ILE A 281 -6.74 -16.09 -14.13
N GLU A 282 -7.90 -16.19 -14.79
CA GLU A 282 -8.05 -15.81 -16.21
C GLU A 282 -7.75 -14.31 -16.44
N LYS A 283 -8.20 -13.43 -15.54
CA LYS A 283 -7.87 -11.99 -15.62
C LYS A 283 -6.38 -11.74 -15.42
N VAL A 284 -5.76 -12.40 -14.46
CA VAL A 284 -4.30 -12.32 -14.22
C VAL A 284 -3.54 -12.75 -15.47
N GLU A 285 -3.92 -13.88 -16.04
CA GLU A 285 -3.30 -14.44 -17.24
C GLU A 285 -3.45 -13.51 -18.46
N LYS A 286 -4.64 -12.96 -18.70
CA LYS A 286 -4.87 -11.99 -19.77
C LYS A 286 -3.99 -10.75 -19.59
N THR A 287 -3.84 -10.28 -18.36
CA THR A 287 -2.95 -9.16 -18.05
C THR A 287 -1.49 -9.52 -18.29
N TYR A 288 -1.06 -10.68 -17.82
CA TYR A 288 0.29 -11.18 -18.05
C TYR A 288 0.61 -11.25 -19.56
N GLN A 289 -0.24 -11.87 -20.37
CA GLN A 289 -0.06 -11.98 -21.82
C GLN A 289 0.02 -10.62 -22.51
N LYS A 290 -0.89 -9.70 -22.15
CA LYS A 290 -0.95 -8.37 -22.75
C LYS A 290 0.30 -7.53 -22.48
N TYR A 291 0.83 -7.55 -21.27
CA TYR A 291 1.86 -6.61 -20.83
C TYR A 291 3.27 -7.21 -20.74
N SER A 292 3.41 -8.54 -20.65
CA SER A 292 4.72 -9.19 -20.66
C SER A 292 5.22 -9.50 -22.08
N PHE A 293 4.32 -9.62 -23.07
CA PHE A 293 4.66 -9.88 -24.48
C PHE A 293 4.33 -8.72 -25.41
N GLY A 294 3.68 -7.67 -24.95
CA GLY A 294 3.24 -6.52 -25.77
C GLY A 294 4.31 -5.48 -26.09
N ASN A 295 5.57 -5.72 -25.74
CA ASN A 295 6.71 -4.84 -26.01
C ASN A 295 7.71 -5.47 -27.02
N LEU A 296 7.20 -6.21 -28.02
CA LEU A 296 7.99 -6.61 -29.19
C LEU A 296 7.59 -5.78 -30.39
#